data_9b52ec46b2a8f6c6d94b835becaee3ec
#
_entry.id   9b52ec46b2a8f6c6d94b835becaee3ec
#
_cell.length_a   1.000
_cell.length_b   1.000
_cell.length_c   1.000
_cell.angle_alpha   90.00
_cell.angle_beta   90.00
_cell.angle_gamma   90.00
#
_symmetry.space_group_name_H-M   'P 1'
#
loop_
_entity.id
_entity.type
_entity.pdbx_description
1 polymer ?
#
loop_
_entity_poly.entity_id
_entity_poly.type
_entity_poly.pdbx_seq_one_letter_code
_entity_poly.pdbx_strand_id
1 'polypeptide(L)'
;MENTEKIKKIIQDISKRQVPKDWIPFNIRCEKCKRLTTTKAVLYEHPTIEYKCECGHEAEVDITKGGVGKLPWRVDWPARWKMLGVTFEPLGKDLGTTGGARDTGEKIVEEVYGYPAPEYAIYEFIMLKGQGAMHSSKGTALSAEEMLRMTPAEVLRFLIINNQPNKHIVFDSGLGLINLVDEYDKEERVYFGKEEASKGMKDLKKTYELSQPYSVPKKLPHQLPYRHLVTLVQIEEDWEEVKKILIRTGQIPKDIEKTDEERLKQRAENVKYWLKNFAPDIVKYEVKKSLPKIKFSEKEKTFLSDL
;
A
#
# COMPACT_ATOMS: atom_id res chain seq x y z
N MET A 1 -21.89 25.49 -14.05
CA MET A 1 -20.95 26.36 -14.77
C MET A 1 -20.96 27.84 -14.31
N GLU A 2 -21.97 28.28 -13.54
CA GLU A 2 -22.10 29.65 -13.02
C GLU A 2 -20.83 30.18 -12.32
N ASN A 3 -20.12 29.35 -11.62
CA ASN A 3 -18.93 29.74 -10.85
C ASN A 3 -17.60 29.56 -11.60
N THR A 4 -17.61 29.29 -12.92
CA THR A 4 -16.37 28.96 -13.68
C THR A 4 -15.32 30.07 -13.57
N GLU A 5 -15.71 31.33 -13.76
CA GLU A 5 -14.77 32.47 -13.70
C GLU A 5 -14.19 32.68 -12.29
N LYS A 6 -14.98 32.46 -11.24
CA LYS A 6 -14.52 32.54 -9.86
C LYS A 6 -13.51 31.41 -9.55
N ILE A 7 -13.83 30.20 -9.96
CA ILE A 7 -12.94 29.02 -9.80
C ILE A 7 -11.63 29.25 -10.56
N LYS A 8 -11.71 29.73 -11.79
CA LYS A 8 -10.54 30.02 -12.64
C LYS A 8 -9.61 31.02 -11.97
N LYS A 9 -10.18 32.14 -11.46
CA LYS A 9 -9.43 33.15 -10.72
C LYS A 9 -8.72 32.54 -9.49
N ILE A 10 -9.44 31.77 -8.68
CA ILE A 10 -8.86 31.10 -7.51
C ILE A 10 -7.66 30.19 -7.91
N ILE A 11 -7.83 29.39 -8.98
CA ILE A 11 -6.77 28.52 -9.46
C ILE A 11 -5.56 29.33 -9.93
N GLN A 12 -5.76 30.42 -10.68
CA GLN A 12 -4.67 31.26 -11.18
C GLN A 12 -3.94 31.97 -10.06
N ASP A 13 -4.67 32.55 -9.09
CA ASP A 13 -4.12 33.35 -8.01
C ASP A 13 -3.27 32.48 -7.06
N ILE A 14 -3.72 31.27 -6.75
CA ILE A 14 -3.06 30.39 -5.79
C ILE A 14 -1.97 29.55 -6.45
N SER A 15 -2.28 28.86 -7.55
CA SER A 15 -1.36 27.91 -8.18
C SER A 15 -0.40 28.55 -9.19
N LYS A 16 -0.60 29.83 -9.52
CA LYS A 16 0.14 30.54 -10.58
C LYS A 16 0.05 29.88 -11.95
N ARG A 17 -0.87 28.94 -12.13
CA ARG A 17 -1.11 28.28 -13.42
C ARG A 17 -1.96 29.15 -14.31
N GLN A 18 -1.59 29.25 -15.57
CA GLN A 18 -2.47 29.87 -16.55
C GLN A 18 -3.64 28.94 -16.88
N VAL A 19 -4.84 29.48 -16.80
CA VAL A 19 -6.07 28.80 -17.24
C VAL A 19 -6.57 29.50 -18.48
N PRO A 20 -6.88 28.79 -19.59
CA PRO A 20 -7.38 29.38 -20.82
C PRO A 20 -8.61 30.27 -20.63
N LYS A 21 -8.78 31.32 -21.44
CA LYS A 21 -9.95 32.19 -21.35
C LYS A 21 -11.26 31.44 -21.58
N ASP A 22 -11.24 30.50 -22.51
CA ASP A 22 -12.34 29.64 -22.97
C ASP A 22 -12.41 28.32 -22.18
N TRP A 23 -11.84 28.28 -20.98
CA TRP A 23 -11.78 27.04 -20.20
C TRP A 23 -13.17 26.65 -19.66
N ILE A 24 -13.62 25.46 -20.02
CA ILE A 24 -14.80 24.79 -19.48
C ILE A 24 -14.31 23.69 -18.53
N PRO A 25 -14.66 23.68 -17.21
CA PRO A 25 -14.15 22.78 -16.21
C PRO A 25 -14.77 21.37 -16.30
N PHE A 26 -14.68 20.75 -17.49
CA PHE A 26 -15.16 19.41 -17.71
C PHE A 26 -14.25 18.66 -18.70
N ASN A 27 -13.71 17.53 -18.26
CA ASN A 27 -12.91 16.63 -19.09
C ASN A 27 -13.83 15.57 -19.69
N ILE A 28 -14.04 15.64 -21.00
CA ILE A 28 -14.98 14.78 -21.72
C ILE A 28 -14.28 13.49 -22.13
N ARG A 29 -14.97 12.35 -22.01
CA ARG A 29 -14.51 11.08 -22.56
C ARG A 29 -14.89 11.00 -24.02
N CYS A 30 -13.90 11.02 -24.90
CA CYS A 30 -14.15 10.90 -26.34
C CYS A 30 -14.94 9.63 -26.67
N GLU A 31 -16.03 9.76 -27.41
CA GLU A 31 -16.86 8.62 -27.80
C GLU A 31 -16.16 7.64 -28.73
N LYS A 32 -15.20 8.15 -29.56
CA LYS A 32 -14.45 7.34 -30.51
C LYS A 32 -13.24 6.66 -29.86
N CYS A 33 -12.29 7.41 -29.29
CA CYS A 33 -11.04 6.85 -28.75
C CYS A 33 -11.08 6.53 -27.25
N LYS A 34 -12.19 6.85 -26.56
CA LYS A 34 -12.44 6.58 -25.13
C LYS A 34 -11.49 7.28 -24.14
N ARG A 35 -10.59 8.16 -24.62
CA ARG A 35 -9.63 8.92 -23.79
C ARG A 35 -10.28 10.19 -23.23
N LEU A 36 -9.83 10.59 -22.02
CA LEU A 36 -10.24 11.82 -21.34
C LEU A 36 -9.27 12.98 -21.54
N THR A 37 -7.98 12.66 -21.79
CA THR A 37 -6.89 13.64 -21.80
C THR A 37 -6.68 14.29 -23.16
N THR A 38 -7.35 13.80 -24.19
CA THR A 38 -7.18 14.23 -25.59
C THR A 38 -8.36 15.05 -26.10
N THR A 39 -9.28 15.42 -25.21
CA THR A 39 -10.46 16.21 -25.55
C THR A 39 -10.36 17.64 -25.02
N LYS A 40 -10.88 18.60 -25.80
CA LYS A 40 -11.09 19.98 -25.40
C LYS A 40 -12.56 20.30 -25.53
N ALA A 41 -13.20 20.75 -24.45
CA ALA A 41 -14.53 21.34 -24.49
C ALA A 41 -14.47 22.66 -25.24
N VAL A 42 -15.41 22.91 -26.13
CA VAL A 42 -15.47 24.08 -27.01
C VAL A 42 -16.61 25.01 -26.65
N LEU A 43 -17.79 24.44 -26.45
CA LEU A 43 -18.99 25.21 -26.11
C LEU A 43 -19.79 24.45 -25.03
N TYR A 44 -20.37 25.22 -24.11
CA TYR A 44 -21.28 24.67 -23.10
C TYR A 44 -22.64 25.37 -23.22
N GLU A 45 -23.67 24.61 -23.51
CA GLU A 45 -25.08 25.00 -23.45
C GLU A 45 -25.82 23.92 -22.67
N HIS A 46 -26.25 24.27 -21.42
CA HIS A 46 -26.85 23.28 -20.54
C HIS A 46 -28.01 22.52 -21.20
N PRO A 47 -28.02 21.18 -21.19
CA PRO A 47 -27.14 20.27 -20.45
C PRO A 47 -25.96 19.73 -21.30
N THR A 48 -25.62 20.32 -22.43
CA THR A 48 -24.67 19.75 -23.40
C THR A 48 -23.32 20.47 -23.43
N ILE A 49 -22.28 19.73 -23.83
CA ILE A 49 -20.95 20.25 -24.13
C ILE A 49 -20.50 19.74 -25.49
N GLU A 50 -20.20 20.67 -26.39
CA GLU A 50 -19.47 20.35 -27.61
C GLU A 50 -17.98 20.18 -27.34
N TYR A 51 -17.34 19.23 -27.97
CA TYR A 51 -15.92 18.98 -27.82
C TYR A 51 -15.23 18.58 -29.11
N LYS A 52 -13.92 18.82 -29.12
CA LYS A 52 -12.98 18.30 -30.14
C LYS A 52 -11.97 17.38 -29.49
N CYS A 53 -11.60 16.32 -30.18
CA CYS A 53 -10.60 15.34 -29.75
C CYS A 53 -9.40 15.30 -30.70
N GLU A 54 -8.19 15.09 -30.18
CA GLU A 54 -6.97 14.91 -30.99
C GLU A 54 -7.07 13.74 -31.98
N CYS A 55 -7.98 12.79 -31.78
CA CYS A 55 -8.25 11.71 -32.73
C CYS A 55 -9.08 12.14 -33.94
N GLY A 56 -9.38 13.44 -34.08
CA GLY A 56 -10.21 14.01 -35.15
C GLY A 56 -11.70 13.86 -34.95
N HIS A 57 -12.15 13.33 -33.79
CA HIS A 57 -13.59 13.22 -33.49
C HIS A 57 -14.10 14.50 -32.84
N GLU A 58 -15.23 15.01 -33.35
CA GLU A 58 -15.97 16.12 -32.80
C GLU A 58 -17.41 15.68 -32.54
N ALA A 59 -17.97 16.00 -31.37
CA ALA A 59 -19.32 15.63 -30.98
C ALA A 59 -19.83 16.51 -29.83
N GLU A 60 -21.11 16.36 -29.53
CA GLU A 60 -21.79 16.93 -28.39
C GLU A 60 -22.16 15.82 -27.39
N VAL A 61 -22.01 16.10 -26.12
CA VAL A 61 -22.37 15.15 -25.04
C VAL A 61 -23.26 15.85 -24.01
N ASP A 62 -24.27 15.12 -23.55
CA ASP A 62 -25.14 15.51 -22.45
C ASP A 62 -24.47 15.13 -21.11
N ILE A 63 -24.04 16.12 -20.32
CA ILE A 63 -23.32 15.93 -19.06
C ILE A 63 -24.18 15.38 -17.93
N THR A 64 -25.49 15.28 -18.09
CA THR A 64 -26.38 14.64 -17.12
C THR A 64 -26.31 13.11 -17.23
N LYS A 65 -25.79 12.59 -18.34
CA LYS A 65 -25.58 11.16 -18.55
C LYS A 65 -24.32 10.67 -17.89
N GLY A 66 -24.41 9.55 -17.20
CA GLY A 66 -23.25 8.93 -16.55
C GLY A 66 -22.18 8.49 -17.55
N GLY A 67 -20.89 8.64 -17.19
CA GLY A 67 -19.77 8.11 -17.95
C GLY A 67 -19.27 8.97 -19.12
N VAL A 68 -19.86 10.12 -19.39
CA VAL A 68 -19.47 11.02 -20.49
C VAL A 68 -18.23 11.84 -20.20
N GLY A 69 -17.86 11.99 -18.92
CA GLY A 69 -16.70 12.79 -18.51
C GLY A 69 -16.60 12.97 -17.00
N LYS A 70 -15.74 13.90 -16.59
CA LYS A 70 -15.57 14.28 -15.18
C LYS A 70 -15.07 15.71 -15.03
N LEU A 71 -15.27 16.30 -13.87
CA LEU A 71 -14.63 17.57 -13.49
C LEU A 71 -13.11 17.40 -13.41
N PRO A 72 -12.30 18.43 -13.70
CA PRO A 72 -10.88 18.45 -13.36
C PRO A 72 -10.67 18.26 -11.86
N TRP A 73 -9.58 17.58 -11.47
CA TRP A 73 -9.31 17.23 -10.07
C TRP A 73 -9.44 18.41 -9.09
N ARG A 74 -8.89 19.58 -9.44
CA ARG A 74 -8.95 20.78 -8.58
C ARG A 74 -10.36 21.32 -8.36
N VAL A 75 -11.34 20.91 -9.17
CA VAL A 75 -12.76 21.30 -9.05
C VAL A 75 -13.57 20.17 -8.43
N ASP A 76 -13.30 18.92 -8.84
CA ASP A 76 -13.99 17.71 -8.38
C ASP A 76 -13.76 17.45 -6.88
N TRP A 77 -12.50 17.54 -6.46
CA TRP A 77 -12.11 17.20 -5.09
C TRP A 77 -12.81 18.06 -4.03
N PRO A 78 -12.77 19.41 -4.08
CA PRO A 78 -13.51 20.25 -3.14
C PRO A 78 -15.04 20.12 -3.28
N ALA A 79 -15.57 19.80 -4.46
CA ALA A 79 -16.98 19.50 -4.61
C ALA A 79 -17.40 18.24 -3.83
N ARG A 80 -16.55 17.22 -3.84
CA ARG A 80 -16.76 15.99 -3.05
C ARG A 80 -16.70 16.24 -1.56
N TRP A 81 -15.84 17.13 -1.07
CA TRP A 81 -15.82 17.49 0.35
C TRP A 81 -17.18 17.96 0.83
N LYS A 82 -17.82 18.88 0.09
CA LYS A 82 -19.19 19.33 0.40
C LYS A 82 -20.21 18.21 0.23
N MET A 83 -20.20 17.52 -0.89
CA MET A 83 -21.21 16.49 -1.21
C MET A 83 -21.24 15.34 -0.20
N LEU A 84 -20.08 14.96 0.31
CA LEU A 84 -19.90 13.84 1.23
C LEU A 84 -19.81 14.26 2.69
N GLY A 85 -19.83 15.58 2.99
CA GLY A 85 -19.71 16.09 4.34
C GLY A 85 -18.35 15.80 4.98
N VAL A 86 -17.26 15.84 4.19
CA VAL A 86 -15.91 15.51 4.65
C VAL A 86 -15.44 16.55 5.67
N THR A 87 -15.04 16.12 6.86
CA THR A 87 -14.52 17.00 7.92
C THR A 87 -13.02 16.80 8.15
N PHE A 88 -12.45 15.68 7.71
CA PHE A 88 -11.02 15.38 7.81
C PHE A 88 -10.55 14.65 6.56
N GLU A 89 -9.43 15.08 5.97
CA GLU A 89 -8.84 14.54 4.74
C GLU A 89 -7.34 14.28 4.92
N PRO A 90 -6.87 13.05 5.15
CA PRO A 90 -5.45 12.74 5.08
C PRO A 90 -4.99 12.78 3.62
N LEU A 91 -3.85 13.41 3.35
CA LEU A 91 -3.37 13.60 1.98
C LEU A 91 -1.86 13.43 1.85
N GLY A 92 -1.43 12.94 0.69
CA GLY A 92 -0.01 12.84 0.35
C GLY A 92 0.64 14.22 0.19
N LYS A 93 1.91 14.30 0.51
CA LYS A 93 2.72 15.53 0.45
C LYS A 93 2.63 16.27 -0.88
N ASP A 94 2.51 15.57 -1.99
CA ASP A 94 2.40 16.14 -3.33
C ASP A 94 1.13 16.99 -3.51
N LEU A 95 0.05 16.66 -2.83
CA LEU A 95 -1.20 17.41 -2.84
C LEU A 95 -1.17 18.59 -1.87
N GLY A 96 -0.41 18.50 -0.79
CA GLY A 96 -0.30 19.51 0.27
C GLY A 96 0.81 20.54 0.07
N THR A 97 1.47 20.58 -1.08
CA THR A 97 2.48 21.61 -1.39
C THR A 97 1.85 22.98 -1.56
N THR A 98 2.58 24.04 -1.18
CA THR A 98 2.12 25.44 -1.34
C THR A 98 1.72 25.72 -2.80
N GLY A 99 0.53 26.29 -3.00
CA GLY A 99 -0.07 26.48 -4.32
C GLY A 99 -0.58 25.18 -4.97
N GLY A 100 -0.61 24.10 -4.20
CA GLY A 100 -1.03 22.78 -4.61
C GLY A 100 -2.54 22.63 -4.80
N ALA A 101 -2.95 21.36 -4.92
CA ALA A 101 -4.36 21.06 -5.12
C ALA A 101 -5.18 21.33 -3.85
N ARG A 102 -4.59 21.14 -2.67
CA ARG A 102 -5.25 21.41 -1.40
C ARG A 102 -5.56 22.91 -1.24
N ASP A 103 -4.57 23.78 -1.40
CA ASP A 103 -4.75 25.23 -1.19
C ASP A 103 -5.82 25.81 -2.14
N THR A 104 -5.83 25.34 -3.40
CA THR A 104 -6.90 25.74 -4.34
C THR A 104 -8.24 25.13 -3.97
N GLY A 105 -8.26 23.88 -3.46
CA GLY A 105 -9.48 23.18 -3.02
C GLY A 105 -10.13 23.85 -1.82
N GLU A 106 -9.33 24.25 -0.83
CA GLU A 106 -9.77 24.98 0.36
C GLU A 106 -10.52 26.26 -0.02
N LYS A 107 -9.92 27.09 -0.88
CA LYS A 107 -10.59 28.33 -1.35
C LYS A 107 -11.84 28.05 -2.17
N ILE A 108 -11.82 27.04 -3.02
CA ILE A 108 -12.99 26.68 -3.84
C ILE A 108 -14.13 26.18 -2.96
N VAL A 109 -13.85 25.30 -1.97
CA VAL A 109 -14.92 24.74 -1.13
C VAL A 109 -15.56 25.80 -0.26
N GLU A 110 -14.77 26.73 0.27
CA GLU A 110 -15.28 27.84 1.11
C GLU A 110 -16.00 28.90 0.30
N GLU A 111 -15.35 29.46 -0.72
CA GLU A 111 -15.84 30.63 -1.42
C GLU A 111 -16.87 30.33 -2.51
N VAL A 112 -16.80 29.14 -3.11
CA VAL A 112 -17.67 28.73 -4.21
C VAL A 112 -18.77 27.80 -3.73
N TYR A 113 -18.41 26.81 -2.92
CA TYR A 113 -19.38 25.80 -2.49
C TYR A 113 -20.02 26.12 -1.13
N GLY A 114 -19.50 27.09 -0.37
CA GLY A 114 -20.06 27.49 0.93
C GLY A 114 -20.00 26.36 1.96
N TYR A 115 -18.89 25.60 2.00
CA TYR A 115 -18.65 24.53 2.94
C TYR A 115 -17.26 24.72 3.57
N PRO A 116 -17.08 24.52 4.90
CA PRO A 116 -15.79 24.67 5.55
C PRO A 116 -14.78 23.64 4.99
N ALA A 117 -13.55 24.08 4.78
CA ALA A 117 -12.49 23.18 4.36
C ALA A 117 -12.24 22.10 5.42
N PRO A 118 -12.01 20.82 5.04
CA PRO A 118 -11.69 19.79 5.99
C PRO A 118 -10.36 20.06 6.70
N GLU A 119 -10.28 19.69 7.97
CA GLU A 119 -9.00 19.49 8.66
C GLU A 119 -8.18 18.42 7.92
N TYR A 120 -6.85 18.47 8.01
CA TYR A 120 -6.02 17.57 7.24
C TYR A 120 -4.76 17.11 7.98
N ALA A 121 -4.23 15.97 7.52
CA ALA A 121 -2.90 15.51 7.89
C ALA A 121 -2.11 15.17 6.63
N ILE A 122 -0.88 15.69 6.53
CA ILE A 122 0.03 15.37 5.43
C ILE A 122 0.87 14.16 5.81
N TYR A 123 0.98 13.19 4.89
CA TYR A 123 1.86 12.05 5.03
C TYR A 123 2.89 11.98 3.90
N GLU A 124 4.05 11.41 4.23
CA GLU A 124 5.16 11.21 3.32
C GLU A 124 5.00 9.94 2.47
N PHE A 125 5.85 9.78 1.46
CA PHE A 125 5.81 8.66 0.54
C PHE A 125 6.28 7.35 1.19
N ILE A 126 5.69 6.24 0.73
CA ILE A 126 6.24 4.90 0.91
C ILE A 126 7.20 4.66 -0.25
N MET A 127 8.45 4.37 0.06
CA MET A 127 9.53 4.14 -0.90
C MET A 127 9.92 2.67 -0.91
N LEU A 128 10.36 2.17 -2.06
CA LEU A 128 11.02 0.87 -2.15
C LEU A 128 12.51 1.04 -1.94
N LYS A 129 13.09 0.22 -1.08
CA LYS A 129 14.55 0.21 -0.85
C LYS A 129 15.30 -0.02 -2.17
N GLY A 130 16.24 0.86 -2.46
CA GLY A 130 17.03 0.82 -3.69
C GLY A 130 16.34 1.35 -4.96
N GLN A 131 15.06 1.67 -4.92
CA GLN A 131 14.30 2.15 -6.09
C GLN A 131 13.69 3.54 -5.90
N GLY A 132 13.64 4.03 -4.65
CA GLY A 132 13.04 5.33 -4.33
C GLY A 132 11.50 5.33 -4.33
N ALA A 133 10.89 6.43 -4.75
CA ALA A 133 9.44 6.58 -4.77
C ALA A 133 8.78 5.63 -5.79
N MET A 134 7.66 5.03 -5.40
CA MET A 134 6.86 4.16 -6.26
C MET A 134 6.15 4.95 -7.34
N HIS A 135 6.26 4.52 -8.59
CA HIS A 135 5.58 5.12 -9.74
C HIS A 135 4.84 4.07 -10.55
N SER A 136 3.51 4.12 -10.55
CA SER A 136 2.66 3.19 -11.32
C SER A 136 2.94 3.26 -12.82
N SER A 137 3.18 4.48 -13.35
CA SER A 137 3.46 4.69 -14.78
C SER A 137 4.81 4.11 -15.25
N LYS A 138 5.75 3.85 -14.31
CA LYS A 138 7.07 3.28 -14.58
C LYS A 138 7.16 1.79 -14.23
N GLY A 139 6.07 1.18 -13.76
CA GLY A 139 6.06 -0.21 -13.32
C GLY A 139 6.93 -0.50 -12.08
N THR A 140 7.31 0.54 -11.32
CA THR A 140 8.13 0.41 -10.10
C THR A 140 7.30 0.43 -8.83
N ALA A 141 5.97 0.43 -8.94
CA ALA A 141 5.09 0.40 -7.79
C ALA A 141 4.71 -1.05 -7.44
N LEU A 142 4.84 -1.41 -6.16
CA LEU A 142 4.17 -2.59 -5.61
C LEU A 142 2.73 -2.22 -5.28
N SER A 143 1.78 -3.00 -5.78
CA SER A 143 0.39 -2.84 -5.39
C SER A 143 0.16 -3.30 -3.94
N ALA A 144 -0.89 -2.79 -3.30
CA ALA A 144 -1.29 -3.24 -1.97
C ALA A 144 -1.56 -4.76 -1.96
N GLU A 145 -2.11 -5.31 -3.05
CA GLU A 145 -2.32 -6.75 -3.21
C GLU A 145 -1.01 -7.52 -3.18
N GLU A 146 0.00 -7.10 -3.95
CA GLU A 146 1.32 -7.75 -3.95
C GLU A 146 1.99 -7.68 -2.58
N MET A 147 1.88 -6.54 -1.89
CA MET A 147 2.40 -6.39 -0.52
C MET A 147 1.71 -7.35 0.45
N LEU A 148 0.39 -7.50 0.38
CA LEU A 148 -0.39 -8.44 1.20
C LEU A 148 -0.12 -9.91 0.86
N ARG A 149 0.24 -10.21 -0.38
CA ARG A 149 0.64 -11.58 -0.76
C ARG A 149 1.99 -12.00 -0.18
N MET A 150 2.92 -11.07 0.03
CA MET A 150 4.24 -11.35 0.60
C MET A 150 4.33 -11.09 2.12
N THR A 151 3.39 -10.34 2.69
CA THR A 151 3.47 -9.86 4.06
C THR A 151 2.14 -10.06 4.76
N PRO A 152 2.08 -10.60 5.99
CA PRO A 152 0.84 -10.63 6.77
C PRO A 152 0.23 -9.24 6.92
N ALA A 153 -1.09 -9.15 6.89
CA ALA A 153 -1.81 -7.86 6.90
C ALA A 153 -1.51 -7.01 8.15
N GLU A 154 -1.42 -7.66 9.31
CA GLU A 154 -1.07 -7.01 10.57
C GLU A 154 0.36 -6.44 10.56
N VAL A 155 1.30 -7.14 9.91
CA VAL A 155 2.69 -6.68 9.76
C VAL A 155 2.79 -5.48 8.81
N LEU A 156 2.03 -5.51 7.72
CA LEU A 156 1.97 -4.38 6.79
C LEU A 156 1.34 -3.14 7.45
N ARG A 157 0.29 -3.33 8.26
CA ARG A 157 -0.30 -2.23 9.03
C ARG A 157 0.67 -1.71 10.09
N PHE A 158 1.40 -2.59 10.76
CA PHE A 158 2.45 -2.23 11.73
C PHE A 158 3.53 -1.37 11.08
N LEU A 159 4.00 -1.72 9.89
CA LEU A 159 4.95 -0.90 9.14
C LEU A 159 4.49 0.55 8.99
N ILE A 160 3.20 0.77 8.71
CA ILE A 160 2.64 2.12 8.53
C ILE A 160 2.46 2.82 9.86
N ILE A 161 1.85 2.16 10.84
CA ILE A 161 1.44 2.75 12.12
C ILE A 161 2.64 3.04 13.03
N ASN A 162 3.69 2.23 12.95
CA ASN A 162 4.93 2.42 13.72
C ASN A 162 5.78 3.60 13.22
N ASN A 163 5.43 4.20 12.10
CA ASN A 163 6.14 5.35 11.54
C ASN A 163 5.35 6.65 11.69
N GLN A 164 6.08 7.75 11.89
CA GLN A 164 5.47 9.07 11.93
C GLN A 164 5.03 9.50 10.52
N PRO A 165 3.84 10.12 10.35
CA PRO A 165 3.34 10.53 9.05
C PRO A 165 4.28 11.43 8.24
N ASN A 166 5.08 12.26 8.92
CA ASN A 166 6.03 13.19 8.31
C ASN A 166 7.39 12.57 7.93
N LYS A 167 7.52 11.24 8.00
CA LYS A 167 8.72 10.51 7.62
C LYS A 167 8.44 9.54 6.49
N HIS A 168 9.39 9.44 5.55
CA HIS A 168 9.33 8.41 4.53
C HIS A 168 9.37 7.02 5.15
N ILE A 169 8.48 6.15 4.70
CA ILE A 169 8.53 4.72 5.03
C ILE A 169 9.33 4.05 3.92
N VAL A 170 10.42 3.36 4.28
CA VAL A 170 11.21 2.58 3.33
C VAL A 170 10.85 1.11 3.48
N PHE A 171 10.13 0.58 2.51
CA PHE A 171 9.80 -0.85 2.47
C PHE A 171 10.93 -1.62 1.77
N ASP A 172 11.51 -2.58 2.47
CA ASP A 172 12.51 -3.51 1.95
C ASP A 172 11.85 -4.86 1.67
N SER A 173 11.53 -5.13 0.42
CA SER A 173 10.95 -6.41 -0.03
C SER A 173 11.96 -7.58 -0.03
N GLY A 174 13.24 -7.32 0.24
CA GLY A 174 14.28 -8.34 0.41
C GLY A 174 14.38 -8.83 1.86
N LEU A 175 15.59 -8.84 2.42
CA LEU A 175 15.82 -9.31 3.80
C LEU A 175 15.13 -8.43 4.86
N GLY A 176 14.86 -7.18 4.56
CA GLY A 176 14.13 -6.28 5.46
C GLY A 176 12.74 -6.75 5.80
N LEU A 177 12.08 -7.51 4.92
CA LEU A 177 10.78 -8.11 5.21
C LEU A 177 10.84 -9.07 6.40
N ILE A 178 11.88 -9.91 6.45
CA ILE A 178 12.06 -10.84 7.57
C ILE A 178 12.24 -10.08 8.88
N ASN A 179 13.05 -9.03 8.86
CA ASN A 179 13.26 -8.20 10.05
C ASN A 179 11.98 -7.49 10.50
N LEU A 180 11.18 -7.01 9.55
CA LEU A 180 9.90 -6.38 9.85
C LEU A 180 8.92 -7.34 10.55
N VAL A 181 8.87 -8.60 10.11
CA VAL A 181 8.05 -9.63 10.79
C VAL A 181 8.59 -9.92 12.18
N ASP A 182 9.91 -10.05 12.34
CA ASP A 182 10.55 -10.28 13.64
C ASP A 182 10.29 -9.11 14.62
N GLU A 183 10.31 -7.86 14.12
CA GLU A 183 9.97 -6.65 14.90
C GLU A 183 8.50 -6.68 15.34
N TYR A 184 7.58 -6.99 14.45
CA TYR A 184 6.17 -7.12 14.78
C TYR A 184 5.93 -8.24 15.81
N ASP A 185 6.54 -9.41 15.64
CA ASP A 185 6.40 -10.54 16.56
C ASP A 185 6.94 -10.18 17.95
N LYS A 186 8.02 -9.39 18.01
CA LYS A 186 8.52 -8.83 19.27
C LYS A 186 7.50 -7.89 19.91
N GLU A 187 6.93 -6.96 19.14
CA GLU A 187 5.91 -6.03 19.62
C GLU A 187 4.69 -6.77 20.19
N GLU A 188 4.26 -7.84 19.52
CA GLU A 188 3.19 -8.71 19.98
C GLU A 188 3.53 -9.35 21.32
N ARG A 189 4.77 -9.87 21.51
CA ARG A 189 5.20 -10.43 22.81
C ARG A 189 5.26 -9.37 23.92
N VAL A 190 5.69 -8.15 23.58
CA VAL A 190 5.70 -7.03 24.54
C VAL A 190 4.27 -6.66 24.94
N TYR A 191 3.33 -6.58 23.97
CA TYR A 191 1.94 -6.29 24.25
C TYR A 191 1.30 -7.28 25.26
N PHE A 192 1.61 -8.57 25.12
CA PHE A 192 1.14 -9.62 26.01
C PHE A 192 2.00 -9.84 27.26
N GLY A 193 2.99 -8.98 27.52
CA GLY A 193 3.87 -9.05 28.71
C GLY A 193 4.79 -10.28 28.73
N LYS A 194 5.14 -10.81 27.57
CA LYS A 194 6.09 -11.94 27.43
C LYS A 194 7.51 -11.49 27.10
N GLU A 195 7.72 -10.23 26.80
CA GLU A 195 9.01 -9.61 26.56
C GLU A 195 9.01 -8.17 27.09
N GLU A 196 10.17 -7.67 27.48
CA GLU A 196 10.32 -6.28 27.93
C GLU A 196 10.41 -5.32 26.75
N ALA A 197 9.77 -4.16 26.91
CA ALA A 197 9.84 -3.08 25.93
C ALA A 197 11.24 -2.51 25.83
N SER A 198 11.74 -2.30 24.61
CA SER A 198 13.01 -1.59 24.41
C SER A 198 12.88 -0.12 24.82
N LYS A 199 13.96 0.46 25.40
CA LYS A 199 13.98 1.88 25.80
C LYS A 199 13.65 2.78 24.59
N GLY A 200 12.68 3.67 24.78
CA GLY A 200 12.32 4.69 23.77
C GLY A 200 11.13 4.34 22.87
N MET A 201 10.55 3.16 22.97
CA MET A 201 9.31 2.82 22.27
C MET A 201 8.13 3.49 22.97
N LYS A 202 7.53 4.48 22.30
CA LYS A 202 6.32 5.16 22.77
C LYS A 202 5.08 4.49 22.23
N ASP A 203 4.04 4.40 23.05
CA ASP A 203 2.70 3.91 22.67
C ASP A 203 2.64 2.51 22.03
N LEU A 204 3.54 1.59 22.40
CA LEU A 204 3.58 0.20 21.93
C LEU A 204 2.21 -0.48 21.92
N LYS A 205 1.48 -0.33 23.02
CA LYS A 205 0.16 -0.91 23.16
C LYS A 205 -0.78 -0.44 22.06
N LYS A 206 -0.80 0.86 21.80
CA LYS A 206 -1.66 1.46 20.77
C LYS A 206 -1.21 1.10 19.36
N THR A 207 0.10 1.04 19.11
CA THR A 207 0.66 0.59 17.84
C THR A 207 0.23 -0.83 17.52
N TYR A 208 0.35 -1.76 18.47
CA TYR A 208 -0.09 -3.13 18.28
C TYR A 208 -1.60 -3.24 18.02
N GLU A 209 -2.42 -2.57 18.84
CA GLU A 209 -3.88 -2.56 18.69
C GLU A 209 -4.32 -2.05 17.31
N LEU A 210 -3.75 -0.94 16.84
CA LEU A 210 -4.06 -0.34 15.56
C LEU A 210 -3.52 -1.16 14.36
N SER A 211 -2.49 -1.97 14.59
CA SER A 211 -1.95 -2.86 13.56
C SER A 211 -2.87 -4.05 13.27
N GLN A 212 -3.79 -4.38 14.18
CA GLN A 212 -4.72 -5.49 13.93
C GLN A 212 -5.72 -5.14 12.82
N PRO A 213 -5.85 -5.97 11.77
CA PRO A 213 -6.84 -5.74 10.72
C PRO A 213 -8.28 -6.01 11.20
N TYR A 214 -8.40 -6.80 12.26
CA TYR A 214 -9.66 -7.20 12.88
C TYR A 214 -9.62 -6.91 14.39
N SER A 215 -10.15 -7.79 15.21
CA SER A 215 -10.08 -7.67 16.66
C SER A 215 -8.70 -8.04 17.20
N VAL A 216 -8.28 -7.37 18.26
CA VAL A 216 -7.06 -7.72 19.00
C VAL A 216 -7.22 -9.13 19.58
N PRO A 217 -6.24 -10.03 19.41
CA PRO A 217 -6.25 -11.36 20.03
C PRO A 217 -6.38 -11.26 21.54
N LYS A 218 -7.09 -12.23 22.16
CA LYS A 218 -7.27 -12.26 23.61
C LYS A 218 -6.04 -12.79 24.38
N LYS A 219 -5.16 -13.51 23.71
CA LYS A 219 -3.90 -14.06 24.21
C LYS A 219 -2.83 -13.97 23.14
N LEU A 220 -1.58 -14.11 23.53
CA LEU A 220 -0.47 -14.17 22.59
C LEU A 220 -0.70 -15.32 21.60
N PRO A 221 -0.84 -15.04 20.30
CA PRO A 221 -0.91 -16.06 19.26
C PRO A 221 0.37 -16.90 19.22
N HIS A 222 0.27 -18.13 18.74
CA HIS A 222 1.43 -18.96 18.57
C HIS A 222 2.37 -18.37 17.52
N GLN A 223 3.63 -18.14 17.91
CA GLN A 223 4.66 -17.57 17.04
C GLN A 223 5.68 -18.63 16.62
N LEU A 224 6.08 -18.58 15.36
CA LEU A 224 7.26 -19.29 14.85
C LEU A 224 8.25 -18.25 14.33
N PRO A 225 9.56 -18.41 14.56
CA PRO A 225 10.55 -17.56 13.94
C PRO A 225 10.37 -17.54 12.41
N TYR A 226 10.19 -16.35 11.83
CA TYR A 226 9.84 -16.24 10.41
C TYR A 226 10.94 -16.85 9.51
N ARG A 227 12.22 -16.71 9.92
CA ARG A 227 13.37 -17.33 9.24
C ARG A 227 13.28 -18.85 9.21
N HIS A 228 12.74 -19.46 10.27
CA HIS A 228 12.54 -20.90 10.31
C HIS A 228 11.45 -21.34 9.32
N LEU A 229 10.37 -20.59 9.23
CA LEU A 229 9.31 -20.83 8.26
C LEU A 229 9.83 -20.69 6.81
N VAL A 230 10.71 -19.71 6.55
CA VAL A 230 11.41 -19.56 5.25
C VAL A 230 12.21 -20.82 4.91
N THR A 231 12.83 -21.45 5.88
CA THR A 231 13.57 -22.70 5.68
C THR A 231 12.60 -23.86 5.39
N LEU A 232 11.57 -24.02 6.21
CA LEU A 232 10.66 -25.17 6.12
C LEU A 232 9.91 -25.24 4.80
N VAL A 233 9.37 -24.10 4.30
CA VAL A 233 8.59 -24.08 3.06
C VAL A 233 9.44 -24.33 1.80
N GLN A 234 10.76 -24.29 1.90
CA GLN A 234 11.66 -24.69 0.83
C GLN A 234 11.98 -26.19 0.85
N ILE A 235 11.79 -26.83 2.01
CA ILE A 235 11.94 -28.29 2.16
C ILE A 235 10.63 -28.98 1.75
N GLU A 236 9.50 -28.41 2.17
CA GLU A 236 8.19 -28.98 1.96
C GLU A 236 7.18 -27.85 1.67
N GLU A 237 6.49 -27.94 0.53
CA GLU A 237 5.53 -26.92 0.10
C GLU A 237 4.11 -27.17 0.65
N ASP A 238 3.77 -28.42 0.94
CA ASP A 238 2.45 -28.75 1.49
C ASP A 238 2.34 -28.38 2.95
N TRP A 239 1.32 -27.59 3.30
CA TRP A 239 1.13 -27.11 4.67
C TRP A 239 0.93 -28.25 5.67
N GLU A 240 0.21 -29.31 5.30
CA GLU A 240 -0.07 -30.42 6.23
C GLU A 240 1.22 -31.19 6.56
N GLU A 241 2.13 -31.30 5.60
CA GLU A 241 3.43 -31.92 5.84
C GLU A 241 4.35 -30.98 6.65
N VAL A 242 4.37 -29.67 6.37
CA VAL A 242 5.05 -28.66 7.19
C VAL A 242 4.54 -28.73 8.63
N LYS A 243 3.22 -28.79 8.84
CA LYS A 243 2.60 -28.94 10.15
C LYS A 243 3.07 -30.20 10.88
N LYS A 244 3.13 -31.33 10.18
CA LYS A 244 3.65 -32.59 10.77
C LYS A 244 5.11 -32.45 11.23
N ILE A 245 5.95 -31.77 10.46
CA ILE A 245 7.33 -31.47 10.85
C ILE A 245 7.36 -30.63 12.10
N LEU A 246 6.57 -29.54 12.17
CA LEU A 246 6.49 -28.63 13.30
C LEU A 246 6.02 -29.32 14.58
N ILE A 247 5.03 -30.21 14.48
CA ILE A 247 4.56 -31.02 15.62
C ILE A 247 5.64 -31.98 16.08
N ARG A 248 6.27 -32.71 15.14
CA ARG A 248 7.33 -33.69 15.45
C ARG A 248 8.54 -33.04 16.13
N THR A 249 8.87 -31.83 15.74
CA THR A 249 9.99 -31.07 16.31
C THR A 249 9.61 -30.24 17.55
N GLY A 250 8.36 -30.38 18.04
CA GLY A 250 7.90 -29.71 19.26
C GLY A 250 7.71 -28.20 19.12
N GLN A 251 7.66 -27.68 17.90
CA GLN A 251 7.53 -26.24 17.65
C GLN A 251 6.09 -25.75 17.70
N ILE A 252 5.14 -26.63 17.42
CA ILE A 252 3.70 -26.38 17.66
C ILE A 252 3.11 -27.58 18.40
N PRO A 253 2.08 -27.36 19.26
CA PRO A 253 1.38 -28.45 19.92
C PRO A 253 0.51 -29.23 18.93
N LYS A 254 0.22 -30.50 19.25
CA LYS A 254 -0.66 -31.34 18.39
C LYS A 254 -2.09 -30.79 18.30
N ASP A 255 -2.54 -30.13 19.34
CA ASP A 255 -3.86 -29.52 19.53
C ASP A 255 -3.83 -28.00 19.35
N ILE A 256 -2.96 -27.51 18.45
CA ILE A 256 -2.89 -26.07 18.14
C ILE A 256 -4.28 -25.51 17.80
N GLU A 257 -4.60 -24.35 18.35
CA GLU A 257 -5.86 -23.70 18.04
C GLU A 257 -6.00 -23.38 16.56
N LYS A 258 -7.20 -23.55 16.03
CA LYS A 258 -7.48 -23.36 14.60
C LYS A 258 -7.08 -21.96 14.10
N THR A 259 -7.31 -20.93 14.91
CA THR A 259 -6.94 -19.55 14.59
C THR A 259 -5.43 -19.36 14.49
N ASP A 260 -4.65 -19.98 15.37
CA ASP A 260 -3.18 -19.95 15.33
C ASP A 260 -2.66 -20.74 14.13
N GLU A 261 -3.26 -21.89 13.84
CA GLU A 261 -2.91 -22.69 12.67
C GLU A 261 -3.17 -21.93 11.36
N GLU A 262 -4.34 -21.30 11.21
CA GLU A 262 -4.69 -20.50 10.03
C GLU A 262 -3.71 -19.33 9.85
N ARG A 263 -3.29 -18.67 10.93
CA ARG A 263 -2.28 -17.62 10.91
C ARG A 263 -0.92 -18.12 10.45
N LEU A 264 -0.46 -19.26 10.97
CA LEU A 264 0.81 -19.85 10.55
C LEU A 264 0.78 -20.30 9.10
N LYS A 265 -0.32 -20.90 8.66
CA LYS A 265 -0.55 -21.28 7.26
C LYS A 265 -0.51 -20.06 6.34
N GLN A 266 -1.18 -18.97 6.72
CA GLN A 266 -1.14 -17.73 5.93
C GLN A 266 0.29 -17.18 5.83
N ARG A 267 1.06 -17.21 6.93
CA ARG A 267 2.47 -16.81 6.93
C ARG A 267 3.32 -17.71 6.02
N ALA A 268 3.05 -19.01 5.98
CA ALA A 268 3.72 -19.92 5.06
C ALA A 268 3.43 -19.57 3.58
N GLU A 269 2.18 -19.25 3.24
CA GLU A 269 1.83 -18.81 1.89
C GLU A 269 2.48 -17.45 1.53
N ASN A 270 2.55 -16.50 2.48
CA ASN A 270 3.29 -15.26 2.27
C ASN A 270 4.78 -15.53 1.98
N VAL A 271 5.41 -16.43 2.73
CA VAL A 271 6.82 -16.82 2.51
C VAL A 271 7.03 -17.45 1.14
N LYS A 272 6.16 -18.37 0.71
CA LYS A 272 6.26 -18.98 -0.63
C LYS A 272 6.19 -17.93 -1.73
N TYR A 273 5.24 -17.00 -1.63
CA TYR A 273 5.12 -15.91 -2.60
C TYR A 273 6.36 -15.01 -2.60
N TRP A 274 6.86 -14.65 -1.41
CA TRP A 274 8.07 -13.86 -1.25
C TRP A 274 9.31 -14.56 -1.83
N LEU A 275 9.53 -15.83 -1.53
CA LEU A 275 10.64 -16.64 -2.06
C LEU A 275 10.66 -16.66 -3.58
N LYS A 276 9.49 -16.81 -4.18
CA LYS A 276 9.35 -16.87 -5.64
C LYS A 276 9.66 -15.54 -6.32
N ASN A 277 9.26 -14.40 -5.73
CA ASN A 277 9.20 -13.13 -6.45
C ASN A 277 10.20 -12.08 -5.96
N PHE A 278 10.61 -12.10 -4.68
CA PHE A 278 11.33 -10.99 -4.05
C PHE A 278 12.55 -11.40 -3.22
N ALA A 279 12.60 -12.63 -2.76
CA ALA A 279 13.68 -13.10 -1.90
C ALA A 279 15.03 -13.03 -2.63
N PRO A 280 16.09 -12.52 -1.98
CA PRO A 280 17.43 -12.58 -2.52
C PRO A 280 17.95 -14.02 -2.56
N ASP A 281 18.84 -14.33 -3.51
CA ASP A 281 19.32 -15.69 -3.74
C ASP A 281 20.05 -16.29 -2.53
N ILE A 282 20.63 -15.45 -1.67
CA ILE A 282 21.33 -15.91 -0.46
C ILE A 282 20.44 -16.70 0.52
N VAL A 283 19.11 -16.53 0.46
CA VAL A 283 18.17 -17.27 1.32
C VAL A 283 17.50 -18.44 0.59
N LYS A 284 17.71 -18.55 -0.71
CA LYS A 284 17.14 -19.63 -1.53
C LYS A 284 18.07 -20.84 -1.57
N TYR A 285 17.50 -22.00 -1.43
CA TYR A 285 18.21 -23.26 -1.62
C TYR A 285 17.28 -24.30 -2.25
N GLU A 286 17.87 -25.33 -2.80
CA GLU A 286 17.16 -26.43 -3.43
C GLU A 286 17.51 -27.73 -2.69
N VAL A 287 16.49 -28.44 -2.24
CA VAL A 287 16.68 -29.79 -1.66
C VAL A 287 17.00 -30.76 -2.78
N LYS A 288 18.20 -31.33 -2.77
CA LYS A 288 18.61 -32.34 -3.74
C LYS A 288 17.98 -33.70 -3.42
N LYS A 289 17.32 -34.30 -4.41
CA LYS A 289 16.72 -35.66 -4.27
C LYS A 289 17.75 -36.79 -4.10
N SER A 290 19.00 -36.51 -4.42
CA SER A 290 20.10 -37.47 -4.25
C SER A 290 21.33 -36.78 -3.71
N LEU A 291 22.09 -37.46 -2.89
CA LEU A 291 23.37 -36.94 -2.41
C LEU A 291 24.31 -36.69 -3.57
N PRO A 292 24.95 -35.52 -3.64
CA PRO A 292 25.99 -35.28 -4.63
C PRO A 292 27.13 -36.28 -4.42
N LYS A 293 27.75 -36.71 -5.51
CA LYS A 293 28.96 -37.55 -5.44
C LYS A 293 30.15 -36.70 -4.95
N ILE A 294 30.22 -36.48 -3.65
CA ILE A 294 31.31 -35.73 -3.01
C ILE A 294 32.42 -36.75 -2.67
N LYS A 295 33.63 -36.50 -3.11
CA LYS A 295 34.81 -37.21 -2.64
C LYS A 295 35.29 -36.49 -1.37
N PHE A 296 35.02 -37.07 -0.23
CA PHE A 296 35.55 -36.59 1.03
C PHE A 296 37.05 -36.91 1.14
N SER A 297 37.82 -35.96 1.62
CA SER A 297 39.20 -36.19 2.08
C SER A 297 39.21 -37.11 3.28
N GLU A 298 40.32 -37.76 3.58
CA GLU A 298 40.40 -38.64 4.75
C GLU A 298 40.14 -37.93 6.08
N LYS A 299 40.53 -36.64 6.19
CA LYS A 299 40.18 -35.80 7.35
C LYS A 299 38.70 -35.58 7.52
N GLU A 300 37.98 -35.33 6.42
CA GLU A 300 36.52 -35.12 6.46
C GLU A 300 35.79 -36.44 6.77
N LYS A 301 36.25 -37.55 6.26
CA LYS A 301 35.71 -38.89 6.60
C LYS A 301 35.88 -39.20 8.08
N THR A 302 37.08 -38.94 8.66
CA THR A 302 37.32 -39.10 10.08
C THR A 302 36.39 -38.21 10.90
N PHE A 303 36.26 -36.93 10.56
CA PHE A 303 35.34 -36.03 11.24
C PHE A 303 33.88 -36.50 11.19
N LEU A 304 33.41 -37.00 10.02
CA LEU A 304 32.06 -37.55 9.87
C LEU A 304 31.84 -38.86 10.61
N SER A 305 32.89 -39.63 10.88
CA SER A 305 32.81 -40.89 11.67
C SER A 305 32.78 -40.63 13.18
N ASP A 306 33.24 -39.47 13.61
CA ASP A 306 33.30 -39.06 15.03
C ASP A 306 32.03 -38.26 15.47
N LEU A 307 31.09 -37.99 14.55
CA LEU A 307 29.77 -37.42 14.78
C LEU A 307 28.71 -38.51 15.01
#